data_10eea9558ae49848abef3a68ca753102
#
_entry.id   10eea9558ae49848abef3a68ca753102
#
_cell.length_a   1.000
_cell.length_b   1.000
_cell.length_c   1.000
_cell.angle_alpha   90.00
_cell.angle_beta   90.00
_cell.angle_gamma   90.00
#
_symmetry.space_group_name_H-M   'P 1'
#
loop_
_entity.id
_entity.type
_entity.pdbx_description
1 polymer ?
#
loop_
_entity_poly.entity_id
_entity_poly.type
_entity_poly.pdbx_seq_one_letter_code
_entity_poly.pdbx_strand_id
1 'polypeptide(L)'
;MILKIDNLIFIDLIESGIKNLDLHRNIVNDLNVFPVPDGDTGTNMVMTLKYGYEAIKNKNASLSNIMNTFATGTVFGARGNSGVIISQFFKGIAEAVKEKEEINCKNFALALGNGVNFAYASVAKPVEGTILTVLKDATKAVLDKLPIDNFDFLFETFLDAAKSSLEKTPSLLPILKKAGVVDSGGSGMVYFFEGILKYFRGEEIQNTVESQKEEYIDLSLFNKDTKFEFGYCIEGLLQLTIDLTDFNLKEFNIKLSKIGKSILTFSKAFIAAWIESNDIFKIWFSAIPKFLESFSVFNIL
;
A
#
# COMPACT_ATOMS: atom_id res chain seq x y z
N MET A 1 -16.90 -15.59 17.57
CA MET A 1 -15.57 -16.05 17.07
C MET A 1 -15.70 -16.38 15.60
N ILE A 2 -14.99 -15.66 14.72
CA ILE A 2 -15.03 -15.85 13.26
C ILE A 2 -13.87 -16.78 12.86
N LEU A 3 -14.22 -17.94 12.29
CA LEU A 3 -13.26 -18.99 11.91
C LEU A 3 -12.93 -18.95 10.41
N LYS A 4 -13.78 -18.31 9.62
CA LYS A 4 -13.65 -18.19 8.17
C LYS A 4 -14.12 -16.82 7.73
N ILE A 5 -13.50 -16.28 6.69
CA ILE A 5 -13.90 -15.06 6.01
C ILE A 5 -14.57 -15.45 4.70
N ASP A 6 -15.77 -14.97 4.47
CA ASP A 6 -16.51 -15.01 3.23
C ASP A 6 -16.52 -13.62 2.56
N ASN A 7 -17.27 -13.48 1.49
CA ASN A 7 -17.38 -12.23 0.74
C ASN A 7 -17.97 -11.08 1.55
N LEU A 8 -18.98 -11.32 2.40
CA LEU A 8 -19.63 -10.27 3.18
C LEU A 8 -18.72 -9.79 4.31
N ILE A 9 -18.14 -10.73 5.06
CA ILE A 9 -17.17 -10.41 6.11
C ILE A 9 -16.00 -9.63 5.52
N PHE A 10 -15.48 -10.02 4.35
CA PHE A 10 -14.37 -9.30 3.71
C PHE A 10 -14.73 -7.84 3.39
N ILE A 11 -15.93 -7.57 2.86
CA ILE A 11 -16.39 -6.21 2.56
C ILE A 11 -16.44 -5.37 3.84
N ASP A 12 -17.00 -5.93 4.92
CA ASP A 12 -17.11 -5.24 6.22
C ASP A 12 -15.73 -4.97 6.85
N LEU A 13 -14.77 -5.92 6.72
CA LEU A 13 -13.39 -5.74 7.20
C LEU A 13 -12.71 -4.57 6.48
N ILE A 14 -12.85 -4.50 5.16
CA ILE A 14 -12.26 -3.42 4.35
C ILE A 14 -12.89 -2.09 4.75
N GLU A 15 -14.21 -2.03 4.90
CA GLU A 15 -14.90 -0.81 5.34
C GLU A 15 -14.40 -0.32 6.69
N SER A 16 -14.32 -1.23 7.68
CA SER A 16 -13.84 -0.91 9.03
C SER A 16 -12.39 -0.44 9.04
N GLY A 17 -11.51 -1.10 8.28
CA GLY A 17 -10.13 -0.69 8.12
C GLY A 17 -10.02 0.72 7.52
N ILE A 18 -10.77 1.00 6.46
CA ILE A 18 -10.79 2.32 5.80
C ILE A 18 -11.31 3.40 6.76
N LYS A 19 -12.41 3.14 7.49
CA LYS A 19 -12.97 4.09 8.45
C LYS A 19 -11.94 4.47 9.52
N ASN A 20 -11.26 3.50 10.12
CA ASN A 20 -10.27 3.77 11.16
C ASN A 20 -9.04 4.52 10.59
N LEU A 21 -8.56 4.16 9.42
CA LEU A 21 -7.47 4.88 8.76
C LEU A 21 -7.87 6.32 8.42
N ASP A 22 -9.10 6.54 7.94
CA ASP A 22 -9.59 7.87 7.55
C ASP A 22 -9.69 8.82 8.75
N LEU A 23 -10.08 8.30 9.94
CA LEU A 23 -10.05 9.05 11.19
C LEU A 23 -8.64 9.52 11.58
N HIS A 24 -7.62 8.75 11.25
CA HIS A 24 -6.23 9.04 11.57
C HIS A 24 -5.44 9.61 10.38
N ARG A 25 -6.13 9.96 9.29
CA ARG A 25 -5.52 10.41 8.03
C ARG A 25 -4.53 11.56 8.21
N ASN A 26 -4.90 12.58 8.98
CA ASN A 26 -4.07 13.74 9.21
C ASN A 26 -2.80 13.38 10.01
N ILE A 27 -2.92 12.52 11.02
CA ILE A 27 -1.76 12.01 11.77
C ILE A 27 -0.78 11.31 10.84
N VAL A 28 -1.29 10.45 9.92
CA VAL A 28 -0.46 9.76 8.93
C VAL A 28 0.18 10.75 7.93
N ASN A 29 -0.55 11.79 7.53
CA ASN A 29 -0.01 12.85 6.67
C ASN A 29 1.14 13.59 7.35
N ASP A 30 0.99 13.93 8.63
CA ASP A 30 1.99 14.67 9.40
C ASP A 30 3.30 13.89 9.60
N LEU A 31 3.24 12.55 9.60
CA LEU A 31 4.41 11.67 9.66
C LEU A 31 5.19 11.57 8.33
N ASN A 32 4.67 12.13 7.24
CA ASN A 32 5.23 11.95 5.92
C ASN A 32 6.48 12.82 5.67
N VAL A 33 7.67 12.23 5.87
CA VAL A 33 8.97 12.87 5.63
C VAL A 33 9.83 12.12 4.61
N PHE A 34 9.37 10.97 4.11
CA PHE A 34 10.10 10.13 3.15
C PHE A 34 9.15 9.45 2.15
N PRO A 35 9.51 9.34 0.86
CA PRO A 35 10.73 9.89 0.22
C PRO A 35 10.67 11.41 -0.02
N VAL A 36 9.49 12.01 -0.03
CA VAL A 36 9.23 13.44 -0.19
C VAL A 36 8.27 13.89 0.93
N PRO A 37 8.54 14.98 1.65
CA PRO A 37 7.68 15.45 2.73
C PRO A 37 6.52 16.31 2.18
N ASP A 38 5.63 15.70 1.40
CA ASP A 38 4.47 16.36 0.77
C ASP A 38 3.18 16.26 1.61
N GLY A 39 3.24 15.54 2.75
CA GLY A 39 2.15 15.49 3.72
C GLY A 39 0.87 14.82 3.20
N ASP A 40 0.97 13.88 2.28
CA ASP A 40 -0.20 13.32 1.59
C ASP A 40 -0.38 11.79 1.75
N THR A 41 0.53 11.11 2.46
CA THR A 41 0.53 9.65 2.60
C THR A 41 -0.81 9.09 3.08
N GLY A 42 -1.38 9.63 4.16
CA GLY A 42 -2.66 9.18 4.69
C GLY A 42 -3.81 9.41 3.71
N THR A 43 -3.81 10.56 3.05
CA THR A 43 -4.79 10.88 2.00
C THR A 43 -4.71 9.90 0.84
N ASN A 44 -3.51 9.62 0.34
CA ASN A 44 -3.26 8.69 -0.76
C ASN A 44 -3.69 7.26 -0.40
N MET A 45 -3.38 6.79 0.81
CA MET A 45 -3.80 5.48 1.29
C MET A 45 -5.33 5.36 1.36
N VAL A 46 -6.00 6.33 1.99
CA VAL A 46 -7.47 6.35 2.12
C VAL A 46 -8.14 6.36 0.74
N MET A 47 -7.69 7.23 -0.16
CA MET A 47 -8.28 7.35 -1.50
C MET A 47 -8.09 6.07 -2.32
N THR A 48 -6.91 5.45 -2.25
CA THR A 48 -6.61 4.18 -2.92
C THR A 48 -7.54 3.07 -2.45
N LEU A 49 -7.66 2.89 -1.13
CA LEU A 49 -8.51 1.85 -0.54
C LEU A 49 -9.99 2.10 -0.77
N LYS A 50 -10.46 3.36 -0.66
CA LYS A 50 -11.84 3.75 -0.97
C LYS A 50 -12.21 3.43 -2.42
N TYR A 51 -11.30 3.65 -3.37
CA TYR A 51 -11.57 3.34 -4.77
C TYR A 51 -11.82 1.83 -4.97
N GLY A 52 -11.02 0.98 -4.33
CA GLY A 52 -11.25 -0.47 -4.32
C GLY A 52 -12.57 -0.86 -3.64
N TYR A 53 -12.89 -0.25 -2.49
CA TYR A 53 -14.11 -0.50 -1.74
C TYR A 53 -15.37 -0.13 -2.54
N GLU A 54 -15.39 1.00 -3.21
CA GLU A 54 -16.51 1.42 -4.08
C GLU A 54 -16.84 0.37 -5.16
N ALA A 55 -15.82 -0.35 -5.63
CA ALA A 55 -16.00 -1.40 -6.63
C ALA A 55 -16.67 -2.68 -6.08
N ILE A 56 -16.70 -2.88 -4.76
CA ILE A 56 -17.18 -4.11 -4.12
C ILE A 56 -18.38 -3.93 -3.20
N LYS A 57 -18.60 -2.75 -2.61
CA LYS A 57 -19.56 -2.50 -1.52
C LYS A 57 -20.99 -3.02 -1.75
N ASN A 58 -21.42 -3.09 -3.01
CA ASN A 58 -22.75 -3.55 -3.39
C ASN A 58 -22.71 -4.83 -4.25
N LYS A 59 -21.57 -5.52 -4.29
CA LYS A 59 -21.39 -6.70 -5.13
C LYS A 59 -21.76 -7.97 -4.38
N ASN A 60 -22.58 -8.80 -5.02
CA ASN A 60 -22.84 -10.16 -4.55
C ASN A 60 -22.14 -11.15 -5.49
N ALA A 61 -20.97 -11.63 -5.05
CA ALA A 61 -20.12 -12.53 -5.82
C ALA A 61 -19.29 -13.41 -4.86
N SER A 62 -18.59 -14.41 -5.36
CA SER A 62 -17.68 -15.24 -4.57
C SER A 62 -16.59 -14.39 -3.91
N LEU A 63 -16.04 -14.86 -2.78
CA LEU A 63 -14.92 -14.20 -2.08
C LEU A 63 -13.77 -13.90 -3.03
N SER A 64 -13.36 -14.87 -3.84
CA SER A 64 -12.29 -14.71 -4.83
C SER A 64 -12.58 -13.56 -5.81
N ASN A 65 -13.81 -13.47 -6.31
CA ASN A 65 -14.21 -12.39 -7.21
C ASN A 65 -14.22 -11.02 -6.51
N ILE A 66 -14.76 -10.94 -5.28
CA ILE A 66 -14.75 -9.71 -4.47
C ILE A 66 -13.32 -9.25 -4.20
N MET A 67 -12.44 -10.14 -3.74
CA MET A 67 -11.06 -9.79 -3.44
C MET A 67 -10.27 -9.34 -4.69
N ASN A 68 -10.49 -10.02 -5.82
CA ASN A 68 -9.85 -9.62 -7.09
C ASN A 68 -10.41 -8.27 -7.59
N THR A 69 -11.73 -8.02 -7.47
CA THR A 69 -12.34 -6.73 -7.83
C THR A 69 -11.80 -5.61 -6.94
N PHE A 70 -11.72 -5.83 -5.63
CA PHE A 70 -11.13 -4.88 -4.69
C PHE A 70 -9.69 -4.56 -5.04
N ALA A 71 -8.85 -5.59 -5.20
CA ALA A 71 -7.45 -5.43 -5.56
C ALA A 71 -7.27 -4.68 -6.88
N THR A 72 -8.05 -5.01 -7.90
CA THR A 72 -8.04 -4.32 -9.19
C THR A 72 -8.45 -2.85 -9.02
N GLY A 73 -9.53 -2.59 -8.26
CA GLY A 73 -9.96 -1.22 -7.94
C GLY A 73 -8.87 -0.43 -7.21
N THR A 74 -8.20 -1.01 -6.21
CA THR A 74 -7.10 -0.32 -5.50
C THR A 74 -5.94 0.02 -6.44
N VAL A 75 -5.64 -0.82 -7.43
CA VAL A 75 -4.60 -0.52 -8.42
C VAL A 75 -5.01 0.65 -9.32
N PHE A 76 -6.27 0.68 -9.81
CA PHE A 76 -6.76 1.81 -10.59
C PHE A 76 -6.83 3.11 -9.79
N GLY A 77 -7.19 3.01 -8.52
CA GLY A 77 -7.25 4.13 -7.59
C GLY A 77 -5.92 4.47 -6.92
N ALA A 78 -4.82 3.75 -7.20
CA ALA A 78 -3.55 3.93 -6.52
C ALA A 78 -3.03 5.36 -6.65
N ARG A 79 -2.63 5.95 -5.51
CA ARG A 79 -2.07 7.30 -5.42
C ARG A 79 -0.81 7.27 -4.56
N GLY A 80 0.23 7.96 -5.02
CA GLY A 80 1.52 8.00 -4.35
C GLY A 80 2.19 6.62 -4.20
N ASN A 81 3.39 6.62 -3.66
CA ASN A 81 4.13 5.39 -3.40
C ASN A 81 3.38 4.45 -2.45
N SER A 82 2.76 5.00 -1.41
CA SER A 82 1.97 4.24 -0.43
C SER A 82 0.78 3.54 -1.05
N GLY A 83 0.02 4.23 -1.92
CA GLY A 83 -1.13 3.65 -2.61
C GLY A 83 -0.73 2.52 -3.55
N VAL A 84 0.38 2.66 -4.29
CA VAL A 84 0.88 1.58 -5.16
C VAL A 84 1.29 0.36 -4.33
N ILE A 85 2.07 0.53 -3.27
CA ILE A 85 2.52 -0.58 -2.42
C ILE A 85 1.32 -1.32 -1.81
N ILE A 86 0.32 -0.60 -1.27
CA ILE A 86 -0.89 -1.20 -0.71
C ILE A 86 -1.68 -1.94 -1.78
N SER A 87 -1.85 -1.35 -2.95
CA SER A 87 -2.59 -1.99 -4.05
C SER A 87 -1.95 -3.31 -4.47
N GLN A 88 -0.62 -3.37 -4.53
CA GLN A 88 0.10 -4.59 -4.82
C GLN A 88 0.05 -5.61 -3.68
N PHE A 89 0.07 -5.16 -2.42
CA PHE A 89 -0.16 -6.03 -1.28
C PHE A 89 -1.51 -6.75 -1.38
N PHE A 90 -2.60 -6.01 -1.62
CA PHE A 90 -3.92 -6.62 -1.80
C PHE A 90 -4.02 -7.46 -3.08
N LYS A 91 -3.31 -7.09 -4.14
CA LYS A 91 -3.25 -7.92 -5.36
C LYS A 91 -2.61 -9.27 -5.08
N GLY A 92 -1.50 -9.30 -4.33
CA GLY A 92 -0.87 -10.55 -3.93
C GLY A 92 -1.78 -11.42 -3.06
N ILE A 93 -2.53 -10.82 -2.12
CA ILE A 93 -3.53 -11.55 -1.31
C ILE A 93 -4.61 -12.16 -2.21
N ALA A 94 -5.19 -11.37 -3.12
CA ALA A 94 -6.24 -11.84 -4.04
C ALA A 94 -5.77 -12.99 -4.93
N GLU A 95 -4.53 -12.95 -5.43
CA GLU A 95 -3.95 -14.04 -6.23
C GLU A 95 -3.83 -15.36 -5.43
N ALA A 96 -3.52 -15.28 -4.13
CA ALA A 96 -3.39 -16.47 -3.28
C ALA A 96 -4.73 -17.12 -2.91
N VAL A 97 -5.85 -16.40 -3.08
CA VAL A 97 -7.20 -16.89 -2.72
C VAL A 97 -8.07 -17.17 -3.95
N LYS A 98 -7.48 -17.27 -5.13
CA LYS A 98 -8.22 -17.65 -6.35
C LYS A 98 -9.09 -18.88 -6.12
N GLU A 99 -10.30 -18.87 -6.70
CA GLU A 99 -11.27 -19.99 -6.68
C GLU A 99 -11.80 -20.36 -5.29
N LYS A 100 -11.58 -19.54 -4.26
CA LYS A 100 -12.09 -19.80 -2.90
C LYS A 100 -13.38 -19.03 -2.66
N GLU A 101 -14.37 -19.72 -2.10
CA GLU A 101 -15.63 -19.14 -1.61
C GLU A 101 -15.48 -18.59 -0.18
N GLU A 102 -14.58 -19.18 0.61
CA GLU A 102 -14.25 -18.78 1.96
C GLU A 102 -12.78 -19.08 2.27
N ILE A 103 -12.21 -18.39 3.24
CA ILE A 103 -10.81 -18.57 3.64
C ILE A 103 -10.68 -18.70 5.16
N ASN A 104 -9.89 -19.68 5.60
CA ASN A 104 -9.52 -19.87 7.01
C ASN A 104 -8.21 -19.12 7.36
N CYS A 105 -7.89 -19.06 8.65
CA CYS A 105 -6.71 -18.36 9.17
C CYS A 105 -5.40 -18.79 8.51
N LYS A 106 -5.17 -20.11 8.35
CA LYS A 106 -3.95 -20.62 7.71
C LYS A 106 -3.79 -20.12 6.29
N ASN A 107 -4.84 -20.22 5.49
CA ASN A 107 -4.80 -19.79 4.10
C ASN A 107 -4.68 -18.26 3.99
N PHE A 108 -5.31 -17.51 4.90
CA PHE A 108 -5.18 -16.07 4.95
C PHE A 108 -3.75 -15.63 5.34
N ALA A 109 -3.13 -16.30 6.33
CA ALA A 109 -1.74 -16.04 6.70
C ALA A 109 -0.77 -16.26 5.52
N LEU A 110 -0.98 -17.34 4.75
CA LEU A 110 -0.19 -17.59 3.54
C LEU A 110 -0.46 -16.53 2.45
N ALA A 111 -1.71 -16.06 2.34
CA ALA A 111 -2.08 -14.99 1.41
C ALA A 111 -1.43 -13.66 1.79
N LEU A 112 -1.32 -13.32 3.10
CA LEU A 112 -0.54 -12.16 3.56
C LEU A 112 0.92 -12.24 3.09
N GLY A 113 1.54 -13.43 3.19
CA GLY A 113 2.91 -13.66 2.68
C GLY A 113 3.06 -13.36 1.20
N ASN A 114 2.09 -13.81 0.39
CA ASN A 114 2.06 -13.49 -1.02
C ASN A 114 1.85 -11.99 -1.27
N GLY A 115 1.02 -11.32 -0.48
CA GLY A 115 0.84 -9.88 -0.50
C GLY A 115 2.14 -9.12 -0.27
N VAL A 116 2.93 -9.52 0.73
CA VAL A 116 4.26 -8.93 1.00
C VAL A 116 5.19 -9.11 -0.21
N ASN A 117 5.22 -10.29 -0.81
CA ASN A 117 6.06 -10.53 -1.99
C ASN A 117 5.70 -9.60 -3.16
N PHE A 118 4.40 -9.40 -3.42
CA PHE A 118 3.94 -8.47 -4.46
C PHE A 118 4.28 -7.02 -4.13
N ALA A 119 4.12 -6.59 -2.86
CA ALA A 119 4.48 -5.25 -2.42
C ALA A 119 5.98 -4.98 -2.63
N TYR A 120 6.86 -5.90 -2.23
CA TYR A 120 8.31 -5.77 -2.45
C TYR A 120 8.67 -5.78 -3.94
N ALA A 121 8.03 -6.64 -4.74
CA ALA A 121 8.29 -6.73 -6.18
C ALA A 121 7.84 -5.48 -6.96
N SER A 122 6.93 -4.67 -6.41
CA SER A 122 6.48 -3.43 -7.03
C SER A 122 7.48 -2.29 -6.93
N VAL A 123 8.44 -2.38 -6.02
CA VAL A 123 9.43 -1.33 -5.76
C VAL A 123 10.77 -1.69 -6.37
N ALA A 124 11.29 -0.86 -7.26
CA ALA A 124 12.56 -1.13 -7.95
C ALA A 124 13.76 -1.26 -7.00
N LYS A 125 13.77 -0.49 -5.91
CA LYS A 125 14.76 -0.55 -4.83
C LYS A 125 14.06 -0.48 -3.48
N PRO A 126 13.62 -1.61 -2.92
CA PRO A 126 12.96 -1.64 -1.61
C PRO A 126 13.88 -1.05 -0.52
N VAL A 127 13.30 -0.22 0.33
CA VAL A 127 14.00 0.43 1.46
C VAL A 127 13.41 -0.10 2.75
N GLU A 128 14.28 -0.62 3.63
CA GLU A 128 13.88 -1.07 4.96
C GLU A 128 13.62 0.12 5.89
N GLY A 129 12.78 -0.09 6.90
CA GLY A 129 12.29 0.99 7.76
C GLY A 129 11.09 1.74 7.18
N THR A 130 10.36 1.09 6.25
CA THR A 130 9.15 1.62 5.60
C THR A 130 7.96 0.69 5.77
N ILE A 131 6.81 1.04 5.22
CA ILE A 131 5.61 0.21 5.12
C ILE A 131 5.93 -1.24 4.71
N LEU A 132 6.93 -1.45 3.84
CA LEU A 132 7.36 -2.78 3.41
C LEU A 132 7.89 -3.62 4.58
N THR A 133 8.72 -3.03 5.43
CA THR A 133 9.26 -3.69 6.63
C THR A 133 8.16 -4.03 7.61
N VAL A 134 7.25 -3.08 7.87
CA VAL A 134 6.12 -3.29 8.79
C VAL A 134 5.23 -4.44 8.33
N LEU A 135 4.85 -4.47 7.05
CA LEU A 135 4.05 -5.57 6.49
C LEU A 135 4.78 -6.92 6.54
N LYS A 136 6.07 -6.94 6.22
CA LYS A 136 6.91 -8.13 6.27
C LYS A 136 6.99 -8.72 7.69
N ASP A 137 7.33 -7.88 8.66
CA ASP A 137 7.53 -8.33 10.05
C ASP A 137 6.22 -8.80 10.68
N ALA A 138 5.13 -8.07 10.46
CA ALA A 138 3.80 -8.46 10.91
C ALA A 138 3.33 -9.79 10.31
N THR A 139 3.50 -9.96 9.01
CA THR A 139 3.16 -11.20 8.31
C THR A 139 4.02 -12.37 8.80
N LYS A 140 5.31 -12.14 9.00
CA LYS A 140 6.21 -13.17 9.54
C LYS A 140 5.76 -13.64 10.92
N ALA A 141 5.38 -12.73 11.82
CA ALA A 141 4.93 -13.07 13.17
C ALA A 141 3.68 -13.96 13.14
N VAL A 142 2.74 -13.72 12.22
CA VAL A 142 1.56 -14.58 12.02
C VAL A 142 1.95 -15.96 11.50
N LEU A 143 2.83 -16.02 10.50
CA LEU A 143 3.29 -17.30 9.92
C LEU A 143 4.05 -18.15 10.93
N ASP A 144 4.89 -17.52 11.76
CA ASP A 144 5.67 -18.21 12.81
C ASP A 144 4.79 -18.77 13.95
N LYS A 145 3.56 -18.21 14.11
CA LYS A 145 2.60 -18.67 15.13
C LYS A 145 1.59 -19.71 14.62
N LEU A 146 1.64 -20.11 13.36
CA LEU A 146 0.73 -21.14 12.85
C LEU A 146 0.94 -22.48 13.60
N PRO A 147 -0.13 -23.24 13.89
CA PRO A 147 -1.53 -23.01 13.49
C PRO A 147 -2.25 -21.97 14.35
N ILE A 148 -3.09 -21.16 13.72
CA ILE A 148 -3.98 -20.18 14.34
C ILE A 148 -5.42 -20.54 13.94
N ASP A 149 -6.35 -20.60 14.91
CA ASP A 149 -7.70 -21.12 14.70
C ASP A 149 -8.77 -20.02 14.57
N ASN A 150 -8.46 -18.76 14.94
CA ASN A 150 -9.41 -17.66 14.84
C ASN A 150 -8.76 -16.37 14.34
N PHE A 151 -9.57 -15.54 13.68
CA PHE A 151 -9.10 -14.31 13.04
C PHE A 151 -8.81 -13.19 14.04
N ASP A 152 -9.49 -13.12 15.17
CA ASP A 152 -9.19 -12.13 16.22
C ASP A 152 -7.73 -12.26 16.67
N PHE A 153 -7.31 -13.46 17.05
CA PHE A 153 -5.93 -13.74 17.45
C PHE A 153 -4.92 -13.57 16.30
N LEU A 154 -5.33 -13.89 15.07
CA LEU A 154 -4.47 -13.67 13.88
C LEU A 154 -4.18 -12.18 13.71
N PHE A 155 -5.21 -11.33 13.71
CA PHE A 155 -5.04 -9.90 13.52
C PHE A 155 -4.43 -9.20 14.72
N GLU A 156 -4.68 -9.66 15.95
CA GLU A 156 -3.97 -9.21 17.14
C GLU A 156 -2.46 -9.49 17.01
N THR A 157 -2.08 -10.71 16.65
CA THR A 157 -0.67 -11.08 16.41
C THR A 157 -0.03 -10.22 15.32
N PHE A 158 -0.75 -10.01 14.21
CA PHE A 158 -0.29 -9.16 13.11
C PHE A 158 -0.06 -7.73 13.59
N LEU A 159 -1.05 -7.17 14.30
CA LEU A 159 -1.04 -5.78 14.73
C LEU A 159 0.05 -5.49 15.77
N ASP A 160 0.24 -6.37 16.75
CA ASP A 160 1.29 -6.24 17.76
C ASP A 160 2.68 -6.23 17.12
N ALA A 161 2.91 -7.12 16.16
CA ALA A 161 4.16 -7.16 15.43
C ALA A 161 4.33 -5.95 14.50
N ALA A 162 3.24 -5.49 13.86
CA ALA A 162 3.25 -4.28 13.04
C ALA A 162 3.63 -3.04 13.87
N LYS A 163 3.03 -2.86 15.04
CA LYS A 163 3.36 -1.75 15.98
C LYS A 163 4.81 -1.81 16.42
N SER A 164 5.28 -2.99 16.84
CA SER A 164 6.68 -3.17 17.23
C SER A 164 7.66 -2.90 16.10
N SER A 165 7.31 -3.28 14.85
CA SER A 165 8.13 -3.00 13.67
C SER A 165 8.11 -1.51 13.33
N LEU A 166 6.93 -0.86 13.43
CA LEU A 166 6.76 0.57 13.18
C LEU A 166 7.66 1.41 14.11
N GLU A 167 7.69 1.11 15.40
CA GLU A 167 8.55 1.79 16.38
C GLU A 167 10.04 1.68 16.03
N LYS A 168 10.46 0.64 15.33
CA LYS A 168 11.84 0.42 14.91
C LYS A 168 12.20 1.11 13.59
N THR A 169 11.24 1.61 12.82
CA THR A 169 11.50 2.23 11.52
C THR A 169 12.52 3.38 11.58
N PRO A 170 12.56 4.25 12.63
CA PRO A 170 13.58 5.29 12.73
C PRO A 170 15.01 4.75 12.91
N SER A 171 15.15 3.54 13.46
CA SER A 171 16.47 2.90 13.61
C SER A 171 16.99 2.32 12.30
N LEU A 172 16.10 2.02 11.36
CA LEU A 172 16.40 1.43 10.05
C LEU A 172 16.57 2.50 8.96
N LEU A 173 15.84 3.61 9.06
CA LEU A 173 15.85 4.67 8.05
C LEU A 173 16.27 6.02 8.68
N PRO A 174 17.52 6.47 8.41
CA PRO A 174 18.12 7.62 9.09
C PRO A 174 17.33 8.94 8.99
N ILE A 175 16.60 9.15 7.90
CA ILE A 175 15.77 10.36 7.74
C ILE A 175 14.62 10.41 8.75
N LEU A 176 14.00 9.26 9.06
CA LEU A 176 12.95 9.17 10.08
C LEU A 176 13.51 9.47 11.47
N LYS A 177 14.71 8.92 11.76
CA LYS A 177 15.41 9.22 13.02
C LYS A 177 15.73 10.70 13.16
N LYS A 178 16.19 11.35 12.08
CA LYS A 178 16.49 12.79 12.06
C LYS A 178 15.23 13.62 12.30
N ALA A 179 14.10 13.21 11.72
CA ALA A 179 12.83 13.90 11.88
C ALA A 179 12.12 13.57 13.22
N GLY A 180 12.57 12.55 13.96
CA GLY A 180 11.94 12.10 15.19
C GLY A 180 10.59 11.42 15.01
N VAL A 181 10.34 10.84 13.82
CA VAL A 181 9.05 10.24 13.46
C VAL A 181 9.20 8.77 13.03
N VAL A 182 8.10 8.03 13.05
CA VAL A 182 8.00 6.69 12.46
C VAL A 182 7.57 6.78 10.98
N ASP A 183 7.63 5.65 10.26
CA ASP A 183 7.21 5.61 8.85
C ASP A 183 5.70 5.87 8.70
N SER A 184 5.35 6.85 7.90
CA SER A 184 3.96 7.26 7.66
C SER A 184 3.12 6.15 7.00
N GLY A 185 3.67 5.48 5.99
CA GLY A 185 3.00 4.35 5.32
C GLY A 185 2.75 3.17 6.26
N GLY A 186 3.76 2.82 7.08
CA GLY A 186 3.64 1.80 8.12
C GLY A 186 2.60 2.18 9.18
N SER A 187 2.58 3.44 9.61
CA SER A 187 1.56 3.97 10.53
C SER A 187 0.16 3.84 9.96
N GLY A 188 -0.02 4.20 8.69
CA GLY A 188 -1.31 4.04 8.01
C GLY A 188 -1.79 2.60 7.95
N MET A 189 -0.90 1.62 7.74
CA MET A 189 -1.26 0.19 7.77
C MET A 189 -1.62 -0.27 9.17
N VAL A 190 -0.94 0.21 10.20
CA VAL A 190 -1.31 -0.06 11.60
C VAL A 190 -2.74 0.41 11.86
N TYR A 191 -3.09 1.64 11.53
CA TYR A 191 -4.46 2.15 11.70
C TYR A 191 -5.50 1.38 10.89
N PHE A 192 -5.15 0.98 9.66
CA PHE A 192 -6.04 0.16 8.84
C PHE A 192 -6.33 -1.20 9.49
N PHE A 193 -5.30 -1.92 9.95
CA PHE A 193 -5.47 -3.22 10.59
C PHE A 193 -6.08 -3.12 12.00
N GLU A 194 -5.91 -2.02 12.71
CA GLU A 194 -6.66 -1.73 13.93
C GLU A 194 -8.17 -1.68 13.68
N GLY A 195 -8.60 -1.05 12.58
CA GLY A 195 -10.00 -1.03 12.19
C GLY A 195 -10.54 -2.42 11.91
N ILE A 196 -9.75 -3.28 11.27
CA ILE A 196 -10.10 -4.69 11.04
C ILE A 196 -10.23 -5.45 12.38
N LEU A 197 -9.29 -5.28 13.31
CA LEU A 197 -9.35 -5.94 14.60
C LEU A 197 -10.56 -5.49 15.43
N LYS A 198 -10.91 -4.19 15.40
CA LYS A 198 -12.12 -3.66 16.03
C LYS A 198 -13.39 -4.34 15.52
N TYR A 199 -13.49 -4.58 14.20
CA TYR A 199 -14.62 -5.32 13.63
C TYR A 199 -14.75 -6.72 14.25
N PHE A 200 -13.66 -7.49 14.36
CA PHE A 200 -13.68 -8.82 14.95
C PHE A 200 -14.09 -8.80 16.42
N ARG A 201 -13.80 -7.73 17.13
CA ARG A 201 -14.15 -7.54 18.56
C ARG A 201 -15.53 -6.92 18.76
N GLY A 202 -16.22 -6.54 17.69
CA GLY A 202 -17.52 -5.86 17.76
C GLY A 202 -17.41 -4.45 18.36
N GLU A 203 -16.23 -3.83 18.27
CA GLU A 203 -15.98 -2.47 18.74
C GLU A 203 -16.39 -1.45 17.67
N GLU A 204 -17.17 -0.44 18.08
CA GLU A 204 -17.52 0.65 17.18
C GLU A 204 -16.32 1.57 16.93
N ILE A 205 -16.12 1.94 15.67
CA ILE A 205 -15.16 2.97 15.29
C ILE A 205 -15.84 4.32 15.54
N GLN A 206 -15.53 4.93 16.69
CA GLN A 206 -16.08 6.23 17.08
C GLN A 206 -15.44 7.34 16.25
N ASN A 207 -16.26 8.32 15.84
CA ASN A 207 -15.79 9.51 15.12
C ASN A 207 -15.04 10.53 16.01
N THR A 208 -14.73 10.17 17.23
CA THR A 208 -13.93 11.00 18.14
C THR A 208 -12.46 10.70 17.90
N VAL A 209 -11.83 11.47 17.01
CA VAL A 209 -10.38 11.68 17.12
C VAL A 209 -10.19 12.39 18.46
N GLU A 210 -9.77 11.67 19.51
CA GLU A 210 -9.14 12.36 20.64
C GLU A 210 -8.08 13.26 20.02
N SER A 211 -8.15 14.54 20.31
CA SER A 211 -7.11 15.50 19.96
C SER A 211 -5.84 15.06 20.71
N GLN A 212 -5.15 14.07 20.17
CA GLN A 212 -3.77 13.83 20.55
C GLN A 212 -3.08 15.13 20.23
N LYS A 213 -2.45 15.73 21.25
CA LYS A 213 -1.65 16.95 21.11
C LYS A 213 -0.87 16.82 19.83
N GLU A 214 -1.11 17.75 18.91
CA GLU A 214 -0.31 17.92 17.72
C GLU A 214 1.16 18.04 18.18
N GLU A 215 1.89 16.94 18.17
CA GLU A 215 3.34 17.00 18.16
C GLU A 215 3.67 17.51 16.77
N TYR A 216 3.78 18.83 16.66
CA TYR A 216 4.21 19.48 15.44
C TYR A 216 5.58 18.92 15.07
N ILE A 217 5.63 18.22 13.95
CA ILE A 217 6.92 17.90 13.33
C ILE A 217 7.58 19.25 13.04
N ASP A 218 8.74 19.47 13.61
CA ASP A 218 9.50 20.70 13.34
C ASP A 218 10.02 20.67 11.91
N LEU A 219 9.17 21.14 10.99
CA LEU A 219 9.52 21.26 9.57
C LEU A 219 10.68 22.24 9.34
N SER A 220 11.10 23.02 10.34
CA SER A 220 12.28 23.87 10.24
C SER A 220 13.57 23.06 10.10
N LEU A 221 13.55 21.78 10.50
CA LEU A 221 14.65 20.84 10.26
C LEU A 221 14.85 20.55 8.77
N PHE A 222 13.86 20.83 7.94
CA PHE A 222 13.88 20.72 6.48
C PHE A 222 13.90 22.12 5.89
N ASN A 223 15.00 22.85 6.07
CA ASN A 223 15.19 24.18 5.50
C ASN A 223 15.59 24.11 4.02
N LYS A 224 15.68 25.29 3.35
CA LYS A 224 16.07 25.43 1.94
C LYS A 224 17.42 24.79 1.58
N ASP A 225 18.27 24.52 2.58
CA ASP A 225 19.59 23.90 2.44
C ASP A 225 19.53 22.37 2.61
N THR A 226 18.37 21.81 2.99
CA THR A 226 18.15 20.37 3.01
C THR A 226 18.10 19.89 1.55
N LYS A 227 19.21 19.32 1.08
CA LYS A 227 19.28 18.75 -0.27
C LYS A 227 18.42 17.50 -0.33
N PHE A 228 17.18 17.66 -0.74
CA PHE A 228 16.41 16.55 -1.27
C PHE A 228 17.04 16.19 -2.62
N GLU A 229 17.46 14.96 -2.76
CA GLU A 229 18.07 14.51 -4.03
C GLU A 229 17.07 14.53 -5.19
N PHE A 230 15.77 14.50 -4.87
CA PHE A 230 14.65 14.70 -5.81
C PHE A 230 13.56 15.52 -5.14
N GLY A 231 13.23 16.67 -5.72
CA GLY A 231 12.26 17.63 -5.19
C GLY A 231 10.82 17.45 -5.67
N TYR A 232 10.53 16.43 -6.52
CA TYR A 232 9.21 16.26 -7.14
C TYR A 232 8.80 14.80 -7.20
N CYS A 233 7.50 14.53 -6.91
CA CYS A 233 6.83 13.29 -7.21
C CYS A 233 6.00 13.48 -8.48
N ILE A 234 6.18 12.62 -9.47
CA ILE A 234 5.44 12.68 -10.73
C ILE A 234 4.64 11.39 -10.87
N GLU A 235 3.35 11.55 -11.09
CA GLU A 235 2.46 10.48 -11.51
C GLU A 235 2.22 10.62 -13.01
N GLY A 236 2.35 9.53 -13.77
CA GLY A 236 2.12 9.53 -15.20
C GLY A 236 1.37 8.28 -15.64
N LEU A 237 0.49 8.44 -16.63
CA LEU A 237 -0.10 7.35 -17.40
C LEU A 237 0.68 7.22 -18.70
N LEU A 238 1.17 6.02 -19.00
CA LEU A 238 1.86 5.75 -20.25
C LEU A 238 1.00 4.84 -21.12
N GLN A 239 0.67 5.31 -22.32
CA GLN A 239 0.08 4.49 -23.35
C GLN A 239 1.18 3.94 -24.25
N LEU A 240 1.27 2.62 -24.38
CA LEU A 240 2.21 2.00 -25.31
C LEU A 240 1.71 2.14 -26.75
N THR A 241 2.63 2.50 -27.64
CA THR A 241 2.40 2.53 -29.09
C THR A 241 2.94 1.27 -29.79
N ILE A 242 3.44 0.32 -28.99
CA ILE A 242 3.98 -0.97 -29.45
C ILE A 242 3.26 -2.11 -28.74
N ASP A 243 3.32 -3.32 -29.33
CA ASP A 243 2.77 -4.51 -28.69
C ASP A 243 3.47 -4.78 -27.34
N LEU A 244 2.70 -5.22 -26.34
CA LEU A 244 3.22 -5.52 -25.00
C LEU A 244 4.30 -6.60 -25.02
N THR A 245 4.20 -7.55 -25.93
CA THR A 245 5.19 -8.62 -26.11
C THR A 245 6.57 -8.06 -26.45
N ASP A 246 6.61 -6.93 -27.13
CA ASP A 246 7.84 -6.24 -27.55
C ASP A 246 8.35 -5.24 -26.51
N PHE A 247 7.55 -4.97 -25.43
CA PHE A 247 7.92 -4.03 -24.39
C PHE A 247 8.81 -4.68 -23.31
N ASN A 248 10.06 -4.23 -23.23
CA ASN A 248 10.99 -4.68 -22.21
C ASN A 248 10.87 -3.83 -20.93
N LEU A 249 9.96 -4.24 -20.02
CA LEU A 249 9.74 -3.55 -18.74
C LEU A 249 11.01 -3.42 -17.90
N LYS A 250 11.91 -4.43 -17.93
CA LYS A 250 13.17 -4.40 -17.17
C LYS A 250 14.11 -3.31 -17.70
N GLU A 251 14.28 -3.23 -19.01
CA GLU A 251 15.10 -2.18 -19.63
C GLU A 251 14.51 -0.80 -19.39
N PHE A 252 13.18 -0.68 -19.47
CA PHE A 252 12.46 0.55 -19.17
C PHE A 252 12.70 1.00 -17.72
N ASN A 253 12.58 0.11 -16.74
CA ASN A 253 12.87 0.40 -15.34
C ASN A 253 14.34 0.81 -15.11
N ILE A 254 15.28 0.18 -15.80
CA ILE A 254 16.70 0.58 -15.76
C ILE A 254 16.89 2.00 -16.31
N LYS A 255 16.20 2.37 -17.38
CA LYS A 255 16.25 3.74 -17.93
C LYS A 255 15.64 4.75 -16.96
N LEU A 256 14.46 4.44 -16.38
CA LEU A 256 13.83 5.29 -15.38
C LEU A 256 14.68 5.47 -14.13
N SER A 257 15.37 4.42 -13.66
CA SER A 257 16.21 4.47 -12.46
C SER A 257 17.42 5.40 -12.56
N LYS A 258 17.77 5.84 -13.78
CA LYS A 258 18.80 6.86 -14.00
C LYS A 258 18.29 8.28 -13.74
N ILE A 259 16.97 8.47 -13.66
CA ILE A 259 16.32 9.76 -13.60
C ILE A 259 15.61 9.97 -12.25
N GLY A 260 15.23 8.92 -11.58
CA GLY A 260 14.53 8.98 -10.30
C GLY A 260 14.92 7.83 -9.37
N LYS A 261 14.87 8.06 -8.04
CA LYS A 261 15.28 7.06 -7.05
C LYS A 261 14.16 6.12 -6.63
N SER A 262 12.92 6.60 -6.60
CA SER A 262 11.75 5.81 -6.21
C SER A 262 10.87 5.58 -7.42
N ILE A 263 11.00 4.40 -8.02
CA ILE A 263 10.22 4.01 -9.20
C ILE A 263 9.37 2.82 -8.81
N LEU A 264 8.06 2.99 -8.97
CA LEU A 264 7.07 1.95 -8.77
C LEU A 264 6.48 1.58 -10.12
N THR A 265 6.57 0.30 -10.47
CA THR A 265 6.01 -0.22 -11.73
C THR A 265 5.18 -1.45 -11.44
N PHE A 266 4.14 -1.66 -12.24
CA PHE A 266 3.29 -2.84 -12.13
C PHE A 266 3.98 -4.07 -12.72
N SER A 267 3.66 -5.26 -12.18
CA SER A 267 4.18 -6.52 -12.71
C SER A 267 3.66 -6.80 -14.13
N LYS A 268 4.47 -7.50 -14.93
CA LYS A 268 4.15 -7.85 -16.32
C LYS A 268 2.81 -8.59 -16.48
N ALA A 269 2.43 -9.44 -15.52
CA ALA A 269 1.17 -10.17 -15.53
C ALA A 269 -0.06 -9.27 -15.32
N PHE A 270 0.08 -8.21 -14.50
CA PHE A 270 -0.97 -7.24 -14.28
C PHE A 270 -1.21 -6.38 -15.51
N ILE A 271 -0.13 -5.96 -16.15
CA ILE A 271 -0.14 -5.21 -17.39
C ILE A 271 -0.87 -6.00 -18.50
N ALA A 272 -0.59 -7.31 -18.65
CA ALA A 272 -1.22 -8.16 -19.66
C ALA A 272 -2.74 -8.28 -19.48
N ALA A 273 -3.23 -8.47 -18.25
CA ALA A 273 -4.68 -8.59 -17.98
C ALA A 273 -5.45 -7.27 -18.19
N TRP A 274 -4.77 -6.14 -18.15
CA TRP A 274 -5.40 -4.82 -18.30
C TRP A 274 -5.36 -4.29 -19.73
N ILE A 275 -4.35 -4.66 -20.50
CA ILE A 275 -4.18 -4.26 -21.91
C ILE A 275 -5.21 -4.92 -22.83
N GLU A 276 -5.73 -6.10 -22.51
CA GLU A 276 -6.88 -6.67 -23.23
C GLU A 276 -8.09 -5.72 -23.23
N SER A 277 -8.08 -4.68 -22.39
CA SER A 277 -9.15 -3.69 -22.32
C SER A 277 -8.81 -2.27 -22.80
N ASN A 278 -7.60 -1.70 -22.67
CA ASN A 278 -7.39 -0.26 -22.96
C ASN A 278 -5.96 0.27 -23.21
N ASP A 279 -4.92 -0.53 -23.39
CA ASP A 279 -3.53 -0.10 -23.75
C ASP A 279 -2.88 1.00 -22.86
N ILE A 280 -3.20 1.11 -21.57
CA ILE A 280 -2.74 2.19 -20.68
C ILE A 280 -1.94 1.67 -19.48
N PHE A 281 -0.78 2.29 -19.17
CA PHE A 281 0.05 2.00 -17.99
C PHE A 281 0.00 3.15 -16.99
N LYS A 282 -0.02 2.81 -15.70
CA LYS A 282 0.16 3.78 -14.62
C LYS A 282 1.54 3.61 -14.01
N ILE A 283 2.35 4.65 -14.02
CA ILE A 283 3.71 4.67 -13.45
C ILE A 283 3.82 5.82 -12.48
N TRP A 284 4.37 5.52 -11.30
CA TRP A 284 4.73 6.50 -10.30
C TRP A 284 6.23 6.63 -10.23
N PHE A 285 6.76 7.85 -10.28
CA PHE A 285 8.17 8.09 -10.07
C PHE A 285 8.42 9.51 -9.53
N SER A 286 9.48 9.67 -8.74
CA SER A 286 10.00 10.98 -8.38
C SER A 286 11.12 11.35 -9.35
N ALA A 287 10.96 12.44 -10.11
CA ALA A 287 11.87 12.81 -11.20
C ALA A 287 12.00 14.32 -11.41
N ILE A 288 13.02 14.71 -12.15
CA ILE A 288 13.32 16.09 -12.51
C ILE A 288 12.57 16.50 -13.81
N PRO A 289 11.97 17.70 -13.90
CA PRO A 289 11.10 18.13 -15.00
C PRO A 289 11.72 18.11 -16.41
N LYS A 290 13.03 18.17 -16.56
CA LYS A 290 13.73 18.26 -17.87
C LYS A 290 13.69 17.00 -18.73
N PHE A 291 13.06 15.95 -18.26
CA PHE A 291 13.14 14.62 -18.88
C PHE A 291 11.99 14.30 -19.83
N LEU A 292 10.87 14.95 -19.71
CA LEU A 292 9.67 14.70 -20.54
C LEU A 292 9.90 14.96 -22.03
N GLU A 293 10.91 15.76 -22.36
CA GLU A 293 11.25 16.09 -23.76
C GLU A 293 12.01 14.99 -24.53
N SER A 294 12.53 13.97 -23.84
CA SER A 294 13.39 12.95 -24.47
C SER A 294 12.70 11.66 -24.90
N PHE A 295 11.41 11.49 -24.61
CA PHE A 295 10.63 10.31 -25.01
C PHE A 295 9.75 10.57 -26.24
N SER A 296 10.31 10.38 -27.43
CA SER A 296 9.56 10.45 -28.69
C SER A 296 8.63 9.25 -28.95
N VAL A 297 8.59 8.27 -28.06
CA VAL A 297 7.85 6.99 -28.21
C VAL A 297 6.59 6.94 -27.33
N PHE A 298 6.32 7.96 -26.51
CA PHE A 298 5.22 7.94 -25.53
C PHE A 298 4.37 9.19 -25.62
N ASN A 299 3.05 9.03 -25.68
CA ASN A 299 2.11 10.11 -25.36
C ASN A 299 1.88 10.12 -23.86
N ILE A 300 2.16 11.25 -23.21
CA ILE A 300 1.85 11.49 -21.80
C ILE A 300 0.49 12.17 -21.78
N LEU A 301 -0.49 11.52 -21.16
CA LEU A 301 -1.84 12.04 -20.93
C LEU A 301 -1.93 12.71 -19.55
#